data_4a43d3f514b00fb33fc0f8d665c2bc4c
#
_entry.id   4a43d3f514b00fb33fc0f8d665c2bc4c
#
_cell.length_a   1.000
_cell.length_b   1.000
_cell.length_c   1.000
_cell.angle_alpha   90.00
_cell.angle_beta   90.00
_cell.angle_gamma   90.00
#
_symmetry.space_group_name_H-M   'P 1'
#
loop_
_entity.id
_entity.type
_entity.pdbx_description
1 polymer ?
#
loop_
_entity_poly.entity_id
_entity_poly.type
_entity_poly.pdbx_seq_one_letter_code
_entity_poly.pdbx_strand_id
1 'polypeptide(L)'
;RSIAKSISLVENDMPEKEELIGRIFSHTGSAEVIGVTGPPGSGKSTLVDRLIAKDRKDGKKVAVIAVDPSSPFTKGALLADRIRMQDHASDPEVYIRSMASRGHLGGVSGATFDAVRILDAAGFDTVYVETVGVGQSEIEIVDVCDLVLLVLIPGMGDEIQALKAGIMEVGDLYVVNKKDLEGADRVKTEVEYALNLLGGGMTDIHPVVMVSAAEGDGTDDLALRIDEYFKEMKRLGHLEERRKENYQKELEKLITDKVKKVLDADYAISECLDCWAEEVYSREKDPYTIIHENVVKKLTVGEAT
;
A
#
# COMPACT_ATOMS: atom_id res chain seq x y z
N ARG A 1 -14.69 7.45 17.63
CA ARG A 1 -13.71 8.45 18.15
C ARG A 1 -12.39 7.80 18.59
N SER A 2 -12.37 6.60 19.19
CA SER A 2 -11.15 5.90 19.60
C SER A 2 -10.26 5.55 18.37
N ILE A 3 -10.83 4.88 17.35
CA ILE A 3 -10.12 4.51 16.12
C ILE A 3 -9.41 5.71 15.48
N ALA A 4 -10.13 6.83 15.29
CA ALA A 4 -9.55 8.03 14.68
C ALA A 4 -8.38 8.60 15.48
N LYS A 5 -8.44 8.55 16.82
CA LYS A 5 -7.34 8.98 17.69
C LYS A 5 -6.14 8.03 17.60
N SER A 6 -6.39 6.74 17.61
CA SER A 6 -5.35 5.71 17.47
C SER A 6 -4.62 5.82 16.12
N ILE A 7 -5.37 6.00 15.03
CA ILE A 7 -4.75 6.21 13.70
C ILE A 7 -3.95 7.53 13.68
N SER A 8 -4.48 8.62 14.26
CA SER A 8 -3.71 9.88 14.35
C SER A 8 -2.43 9.75 15.18
N LEU A 9 -2.42 8.89 16.19
CA LEU A 9 -1.24 8.63 17.02
C LEU A 9 -0.14 7.94 16.21
N VAL A 10 -0.47 6.91 15.43
CA VAL A 10 0.50 6.19 14.58
C VAL A 10 0.93 7.05 13.39
N GLU A 11 0.02 7.82 12.80
CA GLU A 11 0.30 8.75 11.69
C GLU A 11 1.29 9.86 12.09
N ASN A 12 1.27 10.30 13.35
CA ASN A 12 2.18 11.32 13.87
C ASN A 12 3.45 10.75 14.55
N ASP A 13 3.70 9.45 14.43
CA ASP A 13 4.85 8.75 15.04
C ASP A 13 5.01 9.04 16.54
N MET A 14 3.88 9.12 17.27
CA MET A 14 3.89 9.42 18.70
C MET A 14 4.52 8.28 19.50
N PRO A 15 5.23 8.57 20.62
CA PRO A 15 5.92 7.54 21.42
C PRO A 15 5.02 6.38 21.87
N GLU A 16 3.75 6.66 22.13
CA GLU A 16 2.77 5.70 22.62
C GLU A 16 2.30 4.69 21.56
N LYS A 17 2.71 4.85 20.29
CA LYS A 17 2.29 3.95 19.21
C LYS A 17 2.75 2.51 19.44
N GLU A 18 3.97 2.31 19.93
CA GLU A 18 4.54 0.96 20.15
C GLU A 18 3.74 0.22 21.24
N GLU A 19 3.38 0.91 22.33
CA GLU A 19 2.53 0.34 23.37
C GLU A 19 1.13 0.02 22.85
N LEU A 20 0.54 0.96 22.08
CA LEU A 20 -0.78 0.74 21.47
C LEU A 20 -0.80 -0.49 20.60
N ILE A 21 0.14 -0.57 19.63
CA ILE A 21 0.22 -1.71 18.69
C ILE A 21 0.47 -3.01 19.46
N GLY A 22 1.40 -3.03 20.41
CA GLY A 22 1.66 -4.22 21.23
C GLY A 22 0.43 -4.73 21.95
N ARG A 23 -0.46 -3.83 22.44
CA ARG A 23 -1.69 -4.20 23.15
C ARG A 23 -2.78 -4.77 22.25
N ILE A 24 -2.90 -4.28 21.01
CA ILE A 24 -3.95 -4.70 20.08
C ILE A 24 -3.52 -5.88 19.19
N PHE A 25 -2.23 -6.17 19.10
CA PHE A 25 -1.67 -7.09 18.10
C PHE A 25 -2.29 -8.48 18.14
N SER A 26 -2.59 -9.02 19.34
CA SER A 26 -3.24 -10.33 19.49
C SER A 26 -4.70 -10.37 19.00
N HIS A 27 -5.28 -9.23 18.66
CA HIS A 27 -6.64 -9.09 18.12
C HIS A 27 -6.65 -8.80 16.61
N THR A 28 -5.49 -8.89 15.95
CA THR A 28 -5.35 -8.68 14.51
C THR A 28 -5.21 -9.99 13.76
N GLY A 29 -5.26 -9.95 12.44
CA GLY A 29 -5.05 -11.10 11.55
C GLY A 29 -6.35 -11.66 10.95
N SER A 30 -7.50 -11.07 11.25
CA SER A 30 -8.82 -11.54 10.79
C SER A 30 -9.31 -10.80 9.53
N ALA A 31 -8.99 -9.52 9.39
CA ALA A 31 -9.42 -8.72 8.25
C ALA A 31 -8.79 -9.20 6.93
N GLU A 32 -9.54 -9.07 5.85
CA GLU A 32 -9.06 -9.17 4.47
C GLU A 32 -8.56 -7.80 4.02
N VAL A 33 -7.26 -7.67 3.70
CA VAL A 33 -6.64 -6.40 3.33
C VAL A 33 -6.46 -6.35 1.82
N ILE A 34 -7.19 -5.44 1.17
CA ILE A 34 -7.25 -5.33 -0.29
C ILE A 34 -6.63 -4.01 -0.74
N GLY A 35 -5.52 -4.09 -1.46
CA GLY A 35 -4.87 -2.96 -2.11
C GLY A 35 -5.56 -2.59 -3.41
N VAL A 36 -5.76 -1.30 -3.66
CA VAL A 36 -6.30 -0.80 -4.93
C VAL A 36 -5.34 0.23 -5.49
N THR A 37 -4.65 -0.13 -6.55
CA THR A 37 -3.63 0.71 -7.19
C THR A 37 -3.88 0.86 -8.69
N GLY A 38 -3.14 1.75 -9.31
CA GLY A 38 -3.25 2.06 -10.75
C GLY A 38 -3.18 3.56 -11.02
N PRO A 39 -3.10 3.99 -12.27
CA PRO A 39 -2.85 5.37 -12.66
C PRO A 39 -3.92 6.35 -12.16
N PRO A 40 -3.58 7.64 -12.07
CA PRO A 40 -4.55 8.69 -11.77
C PRO A 40 -5.71 8.67 -12.76
N GLY A 41 -6.93 8.90 -12.26
CA GLY A 41 -8.12 8.91 -13.12
C GLY A 41 -8.60 7.54 -13.60
N SER A 42 -7.98 6.44 -13.17
CA SER A 42 -8.45 5.09 -13.51
C SER A 42 -9.78 4.70 -12.84
N GLY A 43 -10.26 5.49 -11.89
CA GLY A 43 -11.55 5.27 -11.22
C GLY A 43 -11.46 4.36 -10.00
N LYS A 44 -10.30 4.27 -9.36
CA LYS A 44 -10.06 3.48 -8.13
C LYS A 44 -11.09 3.78 -7.04
N SER A 45 -11.23 5.05 -6.67
CA SER A 45 -12.16 5.46 -5.61
C SER A 45 -13.61 5.11 -5.94
N THR A 46 -14.02 5.24 -7.21
CA THR A 46 -15.37 4.83 -7.66
C THR A 46 -15.55 3.31 -7.57
N LEU A 47 -14.49 2.56 -7.90
CA LEU A 47 -14.49 1.11 -7.80
C LEU A 47 -14.58 0.66 -6.34
N VAL A 48 -13.76 1.27 -5.45
CA VAL A 48 -13.80 1.01 -4.01
C VAL A 48 -15.19 1.31 -3.44
N ASP A 49 -15.82 2.42 -3.83
CA ASP A 49 -17.19 2.78 -3.42
C ASP A 49 -18.21 1.67 -3.77
N ARG A 50 -18.11 1.09 -4.98
CA ARG A 50 -18.96 -0.05 -5.39
C ARG A 50 -18.69 -1.31 -4.60
N LEU A 51 -17.42 -1.62 -4.32
CA LEU A 51 -17.02 -2.78 -3.51
C LEU A 51 -17.50 -2.62 -2.06
N ILE A 52 -17.38 -1.42 -1.46
CA ILE A 52 -17.97 -1.12 -0.15
C ILE A 52 -19.46 -1.42 -0.14
N ALA A 53 -20.19 -0.91 -1.14
CA ALA A 53 -21.64 -1.12 -1.22
C ALA A 53 -22.01 -2.60 -1.31
N LYS A 54 -21.19 -3.42 -1.97
CA LYS A 54 -21.35 -4.87 -2.06
C LYS A 54 -21.06 -5.55 -0.72
N ASP A 55 -19.91 -5.29 -0.12
CA ASP A 55 -19.52 -5.84 1.19
C ASP A 55 -20.55 -5.50 2.27
N ARG A 56 -21.09 -4.28 2.26
CA ARG A 56 -22.13 -3.85 3.19
C ARG A 56 -23.46 -4.60 2.99
N LYS A 57 -23.83 -4.95 1.75
CA LYS A 57 -24.97 -5.83 1.48
C LYS A 57 -24.77 -7.23 2.05
N ASP A 58 -23.54 -7.71 2.05
CA ASP A 58 -23.16 -9.02 2.59
C ASP A 58 -22.94 -8.96 4.14
N GLY A 59 -23.17 -7.79 4.77
CA GLY A 59 -23.11 -7.59 6.22
C GLY A 59 -21.70 -7.36 6.77
N LYS A 60 -20.67 -7.24 5.92
CA LYS A 60 -19.28 -7.00 6.34
C LYS A 60 -19.09 -5.56 6.86
N LYS A 61 -18.26 -5.39 7.87
CA LYS A 61 -17.75 -4.08 8.29
C LYS A 61 -16.55 -3.70 7.43
N VAL A 62 -16.56 -2.50 6.88
CA VAL A 62 -15.58 -2.10 5.86
C VAL A 62 -14.82 -0.85 6.29
N ALA A 63 -13.50 -0.90 6.14
CA ALA A 63 -12.67 0.30 6.29
C ALA A 63 -11.95 0.65 5.00
N VAL A 64 -11.67 1.94 4.81
CA VAL A 64 -10.87 2.46 3.69
C VAL A 64 -9.76 3.36 4.22
N ILE A 65 -8.55 3.08 3.79
CA ILE A 65 -7.38 3.93 3.96
C ILE A 65 -6.98 4.45 2.59
N ALA A 66 -7.19 5.74 2.33
CA ALA A 66 -6.71 6.41 1.13
C ALA A 66 -5.32 7.01 1.42
N VAL A 67 -4.28 6.48 0.77
CA VAL A 67 -2.89 6.92 0.95
C VAL A 67 -2.54 7.92 -0.14
N ASP A 68 -2.32 9.18 0.25
CA ASP A 68 -1.92 10.26 -0.66
C ASP A 68 -0.42 10.57 -0.49
N PRO A 69 0.41 10.35 -1.53
CA PRO A 69 1.83 10.72 -1.51
C PRO A 69 2.06 12.23 -1.57
N SER A 70 1.01 13.04 -1.75
CA SER A 70 1.15 14.48 -1.87
C SER A 70 1.61 15.14 -0.58
N SER A 71 2.44 16.15 -0.77
CA SER A 71 3.12 17.03 0.14
C SER A 71 2.38 17.27 1.47
N PRO A 72 3.10 17.23 2.60
CA PRO A 72 2.60 17.60 3.93
C PRO A 72 2.06 19.04 4.02
N PHE A 73 2.20 19.82 2.95
CA PHE A 73 1.82 21.24 2.90
C PHE A 73 0.43 21.53 2.30
N THR A 74 -0.17 20.59 1.57
CA THR A 74 -1.48 20.80 0.94
C THR A 74 -2.60 20.10 1.70
N LYS A 75 -3.22 20.81 2.64
CA LYS A 75 -4.46 20.36 3.33
C LYS A 75 -5.64 20.14 2.37
N GLY A 76 -5.48 20.39 1.09
CA GLY A 76 -6.53 20.32 0.07
C GLY A 76 -6.82 18.91 -0.46
N ALA A 77 -5.82 18.02 -0.55
CA ALA A 77 -6.01 16.64 -1.05
C ALA A 77 -6.89 15.79 -0.12
N LEU A 78 -6.76 15.99 1.19
CA LEU A 78 -7.55 15.30 2.23
C LEU A 78 -9.08 15.54 2.14
N LEU A 79 -9.53 16.56 1.41
CA LEU A 79 -10.94 16.90 1.26
C LEU A 79 -11.59 16.25 0.03
N ALA A 80 -10.82 16.01 -1.04
CA ALA A 80 -11.37 15.53 -2.31
C ALA A 80 -11.83 14.05 -2.23
N ASP A 81 -11.10 13.20 -1.50
CA ASP A 81 -11.43 11.78 -1.38
C ASP A 81 -12.64 11.54 -0.48
N ARG A 82 -12.80 12.35 0.59
CA ARG A 82 -14.00 12.30 1.44
C ARG A 82 -15.29 12.68 0.69
N ILE A 83 -15.19 13.54 -0.33
CA ILE A 83 -16.34 13.99 -1.11
C ILE A 83 -16.82 12.86 -2.04
N ARG A 84 -15.93 11.97 -2.49
CA ARG A 84 -16.26 10.90 -3.45
C ARG A 84 -16.98 9.71 -2.83
N MET A 85 -16.81 9.48 -1.51
CA MET A 85 -17.43 8.36 -0.78
C MET A 85 -18.47 8.84 0.24
N GLN A 86 -19.17 9.96 -0.06
CA GLN A 86 -20.17 10.56 0.85
C GLN A 86 -21.37 9.66 1.12
N ASP A 87 -21.72 8.79 0.18
CA ASP A 87 -22.86 7.88 0.31
C ASP A 87 -22.71 6.90 1.48
N HIS A 88 -21.47 6.56 1.86
CA HIS A 88 -21.14 5.68 2.98
C HIS A 88 -20.81 6.42 4.29
N ALA A 89 -20.73 7.76 4.27
CA ALA A 89 -20.31 8.54 5.44
C ALA A 89 -21.31 8.45 6.63
N SER A 90 -22.55 8.06 6.38
CA SER A 90 -23.59 7.87 7.39
C SER A 90 -23.70 6.43 7.89
N ASP A 91 -23.04 5.46 7.24
CA ASP A 91 -23.05 4.06 7.68
C ASP A 91 -22.07 3.85 8.85
N PRO A 92 -22.54 3.46 10.06
CA PRO A 92 -21.69 3.28 11.23
C PRO A 92 -20.68 2.12 11.08
N GLU A 93 -20.92 1.20 10.16
CA GLU A 93 -20.09 0.04 9.87
C GLU A 93 -19.10 0.31 8.71
N VAL A 94 -19.02 1.56 8.23
CA VAL A 94 -18.03 2.01 7.26
C VAL A 94 -17.12 3.07 7.89
N TYR A 95 -15.81 2.87 7.78
CA TYR A 95 -14.82 3.82 8.26
C TYR A 95 -13.89 4.26 7.13
N ILE A 96 -13.78 5.56 6.88
CA ILE A 96 -12.93 6.10 5.81
C ILE A 96 -11.91 7.07 6.40
N ARG A 97 -10.63 6.87 6.06
CA ARG A 97 -9.52 7.72 6.50
C ARG A 97 -8.56 7.98 5.34
N SER A 98 -8.32 9.27 5.06
CA SER A 98 -7.20 9.68 4.21
C SER A 98 -5.95 9.87 5.08
N MET A 99 -4.83 9.33 4.64
CA MET A 99 -3.53 9.40 5.30
C MET A 99 -2.51 9.99 4.33
N ALA A 100 -1.62 10.84 4.83
CA ALA A 100 -0.49 11.35 4.06
C ALA A 100 0.73 10.45 4.27
N SER A 101 1.45 10.12 3.19
CA SER A 101 2.77 9.49 3.31
C SER A 101 3.79 10.51 3.79
N ARG A 102 3.89 10.73 5.12
CA ARG A 102 4.78 11.73 5.69
C ARG A 102 6.23 11.26 5.66
N GLY A 103 7.07 11.96 4.89
CA GLY A 103 8.52 12.11 5.16
C GLY A 103 9.43 10.92 4.86
N HIS A 104 8.96 9.80 4.35
CA HIS A 104 9.83 8.77 3.76
C HIS A 104 9.76 8.92 2.24
N LEU A 105 10.91 9.07 1.61
CA LEU A 105 11.07 9.11 0.16
C LEU A 105 10.39 7.86 -0.44
N GLY A 106 9.15 8.06 -0.89
CA GLY A 106 8.36 7.10 -1.65
C GLY A 106 7.78 5.96 -0.81
N GLY A 107 6.45 5.94 -0.59
CA GLY A 107 5.82 4.71 -0.28
C GLY A 107 4.74 4.70 0.79
N VAL A 108 4.13 3.53 0.95
CA VAL A 108 3.20 3.20 2.02
C VAL A 108 3.96 3.23 3.33
N SER A 109 3.67 4.22 4.17
CA SER A 109 4.40 4.46 5.42
C SER A 109 4.15 3.35 6.46
N GLY A 110 5.06 3.18 7.43
CA GLY A 110 4.82 2.32 8.60
C GLY A 110 3.50 2.61 9.30
N ALA A 111 3.04 3.86 9.25
CA ALA A 111 1.74 4.26 9.77
C ALA A 111 0.55 3.59 9.05
N THR A 112 0.70 3.18 7.79
CA THR A 112 -0.36 2.44 7.07
C THR A 112 -0.50 1.02 7.59
N PHE A 113 0.60 0.32 7.86
CA PHE A 113 0.57 -1.00 8.51
C PHE A 113 -0.14 -0.92 9.87
N ASP A 114 0.24 0.07 10.69
CA ASP A 114 -0.34 0.26 12.01
C ASP A 114 -1.82 0.67 11.93
N ALA A 115 -2.21 1.48 10.94
CA ALA A 115 -3.61 1.84 10.72
C ALA A 115 -4.46 0.63 10.31
N VAL A 116 -3.95 -0.25 9.44
CA VAL A 116 -4.61 -1.53 9.09
C VAL A 116 -4.79 -2.38 10.34
N ARG A 117 -3.77 -2.54 11.20
CA ARG A 117 -3.87 -3.28 12.47
C ARG A 117 -4.91 -2.71 13.41
N ILE A 118 -4.99 -1.38 13.52
CA ILE A 118 -5.99 -0.72 14.36
C ILE A 118 -7.41 -1.02 13.87
N LEU A 119 -7.62 -1.03 12.54
CA LEU A 119 -8.92 -1.32 11.95
C LEU A 119 -9.29 -2.79 12.10
N ASP A 120 -8.36 -3.70 11.85
CA ASP A 120 -8.52 -5.13 12.04
C ASP A 120 -8.88 -5.47 13.51
N ALA A 121 -8.09 -4.95 14.47
CA ALA A 121 -8.39 -5.11 15.90
C ALA A 121 -9.72 -4.46 16.35
N ALA A 122 -10.22 -3.48 15.58
CA ALA A 122 -11.54 -2.87 15.80
C ALA A 122 -12.68 -3.70 15.21
N GLY A 123 -12.39 -4.83 14.55
CA GLY A 123 -13.35 -5.79 14.03
C GLY A 123 -13.92 -5.42 12.66
N PHE A 124 -13.14 -4.75 11.82
CA PHE A 124 -13.46 -4.59 10.39
C PHE A 124 -13.13 -5.89 9.65
N ASP A 125 -14.05 -6.34 8.80
CA ASP A 125 -13.91 -7.59 8.04
C ASP A 125 -13.05 -7.38 6.80
N THR A 126 -13.21 -6.22 6.14
CA THR A 126 -12.45 -5.82 4.94
C THR A 126 -11.80 -4.46 5.13
N VAL A 127 -10.52 -4.34 4.80
CA VAL A 127 -9.80 -3.07 4.79
C VAL A 127 -9.27 -2.80 3.37
N TYR A 128 -9.83 -1.80 2.71
CA TYR A 128 -9.31 -1.32 1.43
C TYR A 128 -8.20 -0.30 1.66
N VAL A 129 -7.05 -0.50 1.00
CA VAL A 129 -5.94 0.46 0.97
C VAL A 129 -5.84 1.00 -0.46
N GLU A 130 -6.26 2.25 -0.66
CA GLU A 130 -6.24 2.90 -1.97
C GLU A 130 -5.03 3.83 -2.09
N THR A 131 -4.27 3.73 -3.19
CA THR A 131 -3.19 4.67 -3.53
C THR A 131 -3.67 5.73 -4.51
N VAL A 132 -3.09 6.94 -4.43
CA VAL A 132 -3.49 8.05 -5.33
C VAL A 132 -2.89 7.94 -6.74
N GLY A 133 -2.06 6.91 -6.99
CA GLY A 133 -1.65 6.58 -8.35
C GLY A 133 -0.48 7.39 -8.90
N VAL A 134 0.51 7.76 -8.08
CA VAL A 134 1.75 8.39 -8.52
C VAL A 134 2.95 7.88 -7.72
N GLY A 135 3.81 7.06 -8.35
CA GLY A 135 5.14 6.73 -7.85
C GLY A 135 5.26 5.43 -7.03
N GLN A 136 6.26 5.36 -6.17
CA GLN A 136 6.66 4.14 -5.44
C GLN A 136 5.59 3.56 -4.49
N SER A 137 4.60 4.35 -4.07
CA SER A 137 3.46 3.88 -3.27
C SER A 137 2.66 2.77 -3.95
N GLU A 138 2.69 2.72 -5.28
CA GLU A 138 2.03 1.67 -6.08
C GLU A 138 2.70 0.31 -5.91
N ILE A 139 4.00 0.27 -5.65
CA ILE A 139 4.76 -0.97 -5.47
C ILE A 139 4.69 -1.40 -3.99
N GLU A 140 4.81 -0.47 -3.06
CA GLU A 140 4.83 -0.79 -1.62
C GLU A 140 3.48 -1.23 -1.04
N ILE A 141 2.37 -1.03 -1.76
CA ILE A 141 1.05 -1.53 -1.36
C ILE A 141 1.03 -3.06 -1.22
N VAL A 142 1.87 -3.77 -1.99
CA VAL A 142 2.02 -5.23 -1.95
C VAL A 142 2.44 -5.71 -0.56
N ASP A 143 3.29 -4.93 0.12
CA ASP A 143 3.85 -5.32 1.42
C ASP A 143 2.81 -5.22 2.55
N VAL A 144 1.69 -4.51 2.32
CA VAL A 144 0.63 -4.30 3.33
C VAL A 144 -0.58 -5.18 3.07
N CYS A 145 -0.84 -5.56 1.81
CA CYS A 145 -2.11 -6.13 1.39
C CYS A 145 -2.04 -7.64 1.15
N ASP A 146 -3.16 -8.31 1.42
CA ASP A 146 -3.36 -9.73 1.12
C ASP A 146 -3.67 -9.97 -0.36
N LEU A 147 -4.31 -8.97 -1.00
CA LEU A 147 -4.70 -8.96 -2.41
C LEU A 147 -4.47 -7.57 -2.98
N VAL A 148 -3.94 -7.46 -4.19
CA VAL A 148 -3.78 -6.18 -4.91
C VAL A 148 -4.59 -6.18 -6.20
N LEU A 149 -5.51 -5.23 -6.31
CA LEU A 149 -6.26 -4.91 -7.52
C LEU A 149 -5.49 -3.85 -8.31
N LEU A 150 -5.00 -4.19 -9.49
CA LEU A 150 -4.40 -3.22 -10.41
C LEU A 150 -5.47 -2.72 -11.39
N VAL A 151 -5.85 -1.43 -11.26
CA VAL A 151 -6.92 -0.83 -12.04
C VAL A 151 -6.36 -0.09 -13.25
N LEU A 152 -6.76 -0.53 -14.44
CA LEU A 152 -6.35 -0.02 -15.74
C LEU A 152 -7.54 0.57 -16.49
N ILE A 153 -7.29 1.42 -17.50
CA ILE A 153 -8.34 2.03 -18.32
C ILE A 153 -7.94 2.12 -19.80
N PRO A 154 -8.88 2.22 -20.72
CA PRO A 154 -8.62 2.52 -22.12
C PRO A 154 -7.94 3.89 -22.30
N GLY A 155 -7.15 4.05 -23.34
CA GLY A 155 -6.52 5.32 -23.72
C GLY A 155 -5.16 5.60 -23.07
N MET A 156 -4.59 4.65 -22.34
CA MET A 156 -3.27 4.75 -21.69
C MET A 156 -2.12 4.36 -22.62
N GLY A 157 -2.09 4.78 -23.88
CA GLY A 157 -1.18 4.33 -24.95
C GLY A 157 0.28 4.11 -24.52
N ASP A 158 1.03 5.18 -24.23
CA ASP A 158 2.44 5.09 -23.81
C ASP A 158 2.59 4.68 -22.34
N GLU A 159 1.58 4.90 -21.49
CA GLU A 159 1.59 4.53 -20.09
C GLU A 159 1.48 3.01 -19.87
N ILE A 160 0.82 2.25 -20.77
CA ILE A 160 0.87 0.78 -20.76
C ILE A 160 2.29 0.27 -21.03
N GLN A 161 3.09 0.99 -21.80
CA GLN A 161 4.51 0.64 -21.99
C GLN A 161 5.37 0.95 -20.76
N ALA A 162 5.06 2.02 -20.03
CA ALA A 162 5.68 2.30 -18.73
C ALA A 162 5.19 1.32 -17.63
N LEU A 163 3.95 0.87 -17.70
CA LEU A 163 3.37 -0.21 -16.87
C LEU A 163 4.10 -1.56 -17.07
N LYS A 164 4.68 -1.83 -18.27
CA LYS A 164 5.49 -3.04 -18.53
C LYS A 164 6.77 -3.12 -17.67
N ALA A 165 7.20 -2.03 -17.03
CA ALA A 165 8.42 -1.96 -16.24
C ALA A 165 8.20 -2.11 -14.72
N GLY A 166 7.47 -3.13 -14.25
CA GLY A 166 7.40 -3.50 -12.83
C GLY A 166 6.03 -3.40 -12.16
N ILE A 167 5.12 -2.53 -12.62
CA ILE A 167 3.76 -2.42 -12.04
C ILE A 167 2.88 -3.64 -12.35
N MET A 168 3.13 -4.33 -13.48
CA MET A 168 2.40 -5.57 -13.80
C MET A 168 2.72 -6.72 -12.84
N GLU A 169 3.85 -6.67 -12.14
CA GLU A 169 4.25 -7.69 -11.17
C GLU A 169 3.57 -7.50 -9.80
N VAL A 170 2.89 -6.35 -9.61
CA VAL A 170 2.27 -5.95 -8.34
C VAL A 170 0.85 -6.49 -8.18
N GLY A 171 0.13 -6.68 -9.30
CA GLY A 171 -1.29 -7.06 -9.30
C GLY A 171 -1.52 -8.55 -9.11
N ASP A 172 -2.42 -8.90 -8.21
CA ASP A 172 -2.98 -10.26 -8.10
C ASP A 172 -4.23 -10.42 -8.97
N LEU A 173 -5.06 -9.36 -9.07
CA LEU A 173 -6.20 -9.24 -9.96
C LEU A 173 -6.08 -7.98 -10.80
N TYR A 174 -6.38 -8.08 -12.08
CA TYR A 174 -6.32 -6.97 -13.02
C TYR A 174 -7.72 -6.50 -13.38
N VAL A 175 -7.98 -5.21 -13.18
CA VAL A 175 -9.30 -4.63 -13.41
C VAL A 175 -9.21 -3.63 -14.55
N VAL A 176 -9.82 -3.94 -15.69
CA VAL A 176 -9.99 -2.98 -16.77
C VAL A 176 -11.28 -2.22 -16.52
N ASN A 177 -11.14 -1.02 -15.93
CA ASN A 177 -12.26 -0.14 -15.63
C ASN A 177 -12.65 0.70 -16.85
N LYS A 178 -13.84 1.31 -16.81
CA LYS A 178 -14.45 2.07 -17.90
C LYS A 178 -14.63 1.20 -19.16
N LYS A 179 -15.13 -0.02 -18.97
CA LYS A 179 -15.37 -0.96 -20.07
C LYS A 179 -16.39 -0.45 -21.10
N ASP A 180 -17.15 0.58 -20.74
CA ASP A 180 -18.04 1.34 -21.59
C ASP A 180 -17.32 2.19 -22.63
N LEU A 181 -16.02 2.47 -22.47
CA LEU A 181 -15.23 3.24 -23.41
C LEU A 181 -14.61 2.35 -24.50
N GLU A 182 -14.47 2.92 -25.70
CA GLU A 182 -13.80 2.31 -26.82
C GLU A 182 -12.35 1.94 -26.45
N GLY A 183 -11.91 0.73 -26.83
CA GLY A 183 -10.58 0.22 -26.57
C GLY A 183 -10.42 -0.58 -25.28
N ALA A 184 -11.47 -0.78 -24.47
CA ALA A 184 -11.40 -1.58 -23.25
C ALA A 184 -11.01 -3.04 -23.53
N ASP A 185 -11.60 -3.67 -24.55
CA ASP A 185 -11.24 -5.04 -24.96
C ASP A 185 -9.79 -5.15 -25.40
N ARG A 186 -9.26 -4.11 -26.03
CA ARG A 186 -7.85 -4.07 -26.43
C ARG A 186 -6.93 -4.06 -25.21
N VAL A 187 -7.23 -3.23 -24.19
CA VAL A 187 -6.47 -3.18 -22.93
C VAL A 187 -6.49 -4.55 -22.25
N LYS A 188 -7.65 -5.20 -22.16
CA LYS A 188 -7.76 -6.56 -21.63
C LYS A 188 -6.83 -7.53 -22.36
N THR A 189 -6.89 -7.56 -23.68
CA THR A 189 -6.05 -8.44 -24.50
C THR A 189 -4.54 -8.16 -24.30
N GLU A 190 -4.16 -6.88 -24.20
CA GLU A 190 -2.77 -6.48 -23.95
C GLU A 190 -2.28 -6.93 -22.57
N VAL A 191 -3.12 -6.82 -21.54
CA VAL A 191 -2.82 -7.29 -20.18
C VAL A 191 -2.69 -8.81 -20.14
N GLU A 192 -3.66 -9.55 -20.71
CA GLU A 192 -3.61 -11.01 -20.80
C GLU A 192 -2.37 -11.50 -21.56
N TYR A 193 -2.00 -10.80 -22.65
CA TYR A 193 -0.78 -11.09 -23.38
C TYR A 193 0.48 -10.88 -22.53
N ALA A 194 0.55 -9.76 -21.79
CA ALA A 194 1.68 -9.45 -20.90
C ALA A 194 1.82 -10.49 -19.79
N LEU A 195 0.71 -10.90 -19.16
CA LEU A 195 0.70 -11.94 -18.13
C LEU A 195 1.19 -13.30 -18.66
N ASN A 196 0.78 -13.67 -19.87
CA ASN A 196 1.25 -14.90 -20.51
C ASN A 196 2.76 -14.88 -20.83
N LEU A 197 3.35 -13.69 -21.07
CA LEU A 197 4.79 -13.56 -21.26
C LEU A 197 5.60 -13.69 -19.95
N LEU A 198 5.02 -13.28 -18.82
CA LEU A 198 5.67 -13.35 -17.51
C LEU A 198 5.75 -14.79 -16.96
N GLY A 199 4.82 -15.66 -17.32
CA GLY A 199 4.86 -17.07 -16.94
C GLY A 199 3.68 -17.84 -17.50
N GLY A 200 3.93 -18.89 -18.27
CA GLY A 200 2.89 -19.65 -18.99
C GLY A 200 1.72 -20.05 -18.08
N GLY A 201 0.51 -19.58 -18.42
CA GLY A 201 -0.72 -19.88 -17.69
C GLY A 201 -1.09 -18.90 -16.57
N MET A 202 -0.41 -17.75 -16.43
CA MET A 202 -0.71 -16.78 -15.37
C MET A 202 -2.10 -16.16 -15.46
N THR A 203 -2.75 -16.16 -16.61
CA THR A 203 -4.14 -15.66 -16.76
C THR A 203 -5.16 -16.45 -15.96
N ASP A 204 -4.90 -17.73 -15.67
CA ASP A 204 -5.77 -18.56 -14.82
C ASP A 204 -5.56 -18.24 -13.33
N ILE A 205 -4.35 -17.78 -12.98
CA ILE A 205 -3.95 -17.41 -11.61
C ILE A 205 -4.25 -15.94 -11.34
N HIS A 206 -4.08 -15.07 -12.35
CA HIS A 206 -4.28 -13.63 -12.29
C HIS A 206 -5.36 -13.18 -13.27
N PRO A 207 -6.65 -13.33 -12.93
CA PRO A 207 -7.74 -13.01 -13.84
C PRO A 207 -7.82 -11.51 -14.15
N VAL A 208 -8.24 -11.23 -15.42
CA VAL A 208 -8.52 -9.87 -15.88
C VAL A 208 -10.03 -9.66 -15.92
N VAL A 209 -10.53 -8.75 -15.10
CA VAL A 209 -11.96 -8.44 -14.98
C VAL A 209 -12.27 -7.08 -15.60
N MET A 210 -13.30 -7.03 -16.45
CA MET A 210 -13.75 -5.77 -17.07
C MET A 210 -14.92 -5.19 -16.28
N VAL A 211 -14.81 -3.91 -15.87
CA VAL A 211 -15.85 -3.22 -15.10
C VAL A 211 -16.15 -1.83 -15.67
N SER A 212 -17.37 -1.36 -15.47
CA SER A 212 -17.72 0.07 -15.49
C SER A 212 -18.14 0.46 -14.08
N ALA A 213 -17.18 0.94 -13.28
CA ALA A 213 -17.45 1.28 -11.88
C ALA A 213 -18.50 2.38 -11.75
N ALA A 214 -18.56 3.33 -12.71
CA ALA A 214 -19.59 4.38 -12.73
C ALA A 214 -21.01 3.82 -12.88
N GLU A 215 -21.17 2.82 -13.73
CA GLU A 215 -22.47 2.19 -14.02
C GLU A 215 -22.77 0.99 -13.11
N GLY A 216 -21.76 0.47 -12.40
CA GLY A 216 -21.86 -0.72 -11.56
C GLY A 216 -21.80 -2.03 -12.35
N ASP A 217 -21.57 -1.98 -13.67
CA ASP A 217 -21.51 -3.15 -14.52
C ASP A 217 -20.18 -3.90 -14.34
N GLY A 218 -20.22 -5.22 -14.12
CA GLY A 218 -19.07 -6.09 -13.85
C GLY A 218 -18.54 -6.03 -12.42
N THR A 219 -19.08 -5.17 -11.54
CA THR A 219 -18.61 -5.06 -10.15
C THR A 219 -18.98 -6.27 -9.29
N ASP A 220 -20.11 -6.92 -9.55
CA ASP A 220 -20.50 -8.15 -8.87
C ASP A 220 -19.59 -9.33 -9.28
N ASP A 221 -19.17 -9.41 -10.55
CA ASP A 221 -18.19 -10.42 -11.00
C ASP A 221 -16.83 -10.19 -10.35
N LEU A 222 -16.37 -8.94 -10.27
CA LEU A 222 -15.14 -8.59 -9.55
C LEU A 222 -15.20 -9.01 -8.07
N ALA A 223 -16.29 -8.69 -7.38
CA ALA A 223 -16.47 -9.08 -5.98
C ALA A 223 -16.43 -10.62 -5.81
N LEU A 224 -17.06 -11.36 -6.71
CA LEU A 224 -17.01 -12.82 -6.73
C LEU A 224 -15.56 -13.32 -6.90
N ARG A 225 -14.77 -12.73 -7.81
CA ARG A 225 -13.36 -13.08 -8.03
C ARG A 225 -12.49 -12.79 -6.80
N ILE A 226 -12.76 -11.70 -6.09
CA ILE A 226 -12.08 -11.38 -4.83
C ILE A 226 -12.37 -12.47 -3.79
N ASP A 227 -13.64 -12.85 -3.61
CA ASP A 227 -14.03 -13.91 -2.68
C ASP A 227 -13.43 -15.27 -3.06
N GLU A 228 -13.39 -15.63 -4.35
CA GLU A 228 -12.75 -16.85 -4.87
C GLU A 228 -11.25 -16.84 -4.58
N TYR A 229 -10.57 -15.71 -4.81
CA TYR A 229 -9.15 -15.56 -4.51
C TYR A 229 -8.86 -15.83 -3.04
N PHE A 230 -9.57 -15.17 -2.10
CA PHE A 230 -9.35 -15.39 -0.68
C PHE A 230 -9.65 -16.83 -0.23
N LYS A 231 -10.70 -17.44 -0.77
CA LYS A 231 -11.02 -18.84 -0.49
C LYS A 231 -9.89 -19.79 -0.93
N GLU A 232 -9.36 -19.56 -2.13
CA GLU A 232 -8.29 -20.39 -2.68
C GLU A 232 -6.97 -20.15 -1.93
N MET A 233 -6.59 -18.90 -1.66
CA MET A 233 -5.40 -18.55 -0.88
C MET A 233 -5.43 -19.16 0.53
N LYS A 234 -6.60 -19.12 1.21
CA LYS A 234 -6.78 -19.75 2.52
C LYS A 234 -6.69 -21.28 2.40
N ARG A 235 -7.32 -21.89 1.40
CA ARG A 235 -7.31 -23.33 1.17
C ARG A 235 -5.91 -23.91 0.93
N LEU A 236 -5.07 -23.16 0.20
CA LEU A 236 -3.69 -23.55 -0.11
C LEU A 236 -2.67 -23.18 0.98
N GLY A 237 -3.03 -22.37 1.97
CA GLY A 237 -2.11 -21.84 2.97
C GLY A 237 -1.26 -20.66 2.49
N HIS A 238 -1.43 -20.23 1.24
CA HIS A 238 -0.65 -19.15 0.63
C HIS A 238 -0.91 -17.78 1.26
N LEU A 239 -2.11 -17.55 1.82
CA LEU A 239 -2.41 -16.32 2.55
C LEU A 239 -1.51 -16.17 3.78
N GLU A 240 -1.30 -17.25 4.52
CA GLU A 240 -0.43 -17.25 5.70
C GLU A 240 1.04 -17.05 5.30
N GLU A 241 1.49 -17.68 4.21
CA GLU A 241 2.84 -17.51 3.67
C GLU A 241 3.07 -16.05 3.26
N ARG A 242 2.17 -15.47 2.47
CA ARG A 242 2.23 -14.06 2.05
C ARG A 242 2.30 -13.11 3.26
N ARG A 243 1.47 -13.32 4.26
CA ARG A 243 1.49 -12.51 5.49
C ARG A 243 2.82 -12.63 6.25
N LYS A 244 3.42 -13.83 6.29
CA LYS A 244 4.74 -14.01 6.89
C LYS A 244 5.85 -13.28 6.12
N GLU A 245 5.82 -13.35 4.79
CA GLU A 245 6.74 -12.59 3.94
C GLU A 245 6.59 -11.08 4.14
N ASN A 246 5.36 -10.57 4.22
CA ASN A 246 5.09 -9.16 4.49
C ASN A 246 5.61 -8.74 5.88
N TYR A 247 5.42 -9.56 6.91
CA TYR A 247 6.00 -9.32 8.23
C TYR A 247 7.52 -9.35 8.22
N GLN A 248 8.14 -10.24 7.45
CA GLN A 248 9.60 -10.26 7.31
C GLN A 248 10.12 -8.94 6.72
N LYS A 249 9.54 -8.48 5.63
CA LYS A 249 9.90 -7.19 5.00
C LYS A 249 9.69 -6.01 5.96
N GLU A 250 8.57 -6.01 6.69
CA GLU A 250 8.29 -4.98 7.69
C GLU A 250 9.34 -4.97 8.81
N LEU A 251 9.72 -6.16 9.33
CA LEU A 251 10.75 -6.27 10.35
C LEU A 251 12.11 -5.77 9.87
N GLU A 252 12.51 -6.09 8.64
CA GLU A 252 13.74 -5.57 8.02
C GLU A 252 13.72 -4.03 7.93
N LYS A 253 12.59 -3.45 7.53
CA LYS A 253 12.40 -2.00 7.48
C LYS A 253 12.47 -1.37 8.87
N LEU A 254 11.78 -1.94 9.85
CA LEU A 254 11.80 -1.47 11.25
C LEU A 254 13.19 -1.54 11.86
N ILE A 255 13.95 -2.63 11.60
CA ILE A 255 15.35 -2.76 12.05
C ILE A 255 16.19 -1.64 11.44
N THR A 256 16.10 -1.43 10.13
CA THR A 256 16.85 -0.40 9.42
C THR A 256 16.55 1.00 9.98
N ASP A 257 15.28 1.32 10.16
CA ASP A 257 14.82 2.62 10.70
C ASP A 257 15.29 2.82 12.15
N LYS A 258 15.19 1.77 13.00
CA LYS A 258 15.64 1.85 14.40
C LYS A 258 17.17 2.00 14.49
N VAL A 259 17.92 1.22 13.71
CA VAL A 259 19.38 1.35 13.65
C VAL A 259 19.78 2.76 13.20
N LYS A 260 19.15 3.28 12.15
CA LYS A 260 19.41 4.64 11.69
C LYS A 260 19.12 5.69 12.77
N LYS A 261 17.97 5.58 13.47
CA LYS A 261 17.61 6.49 14.57
C LYS A 261 18.63 6.45 15.72
N VAL A 262 19.12 5.27 16.09
CA VAL A 262 20.17 5.12 17.13
C VAL A 262 21.47 5.76 16.65
N LEU A 263 21.90 5.50 15.43
CA LEU A 263 23.11 6.10 14.86
C LEU A 263 23.03 7.62 14.77
N ASP A 264 21.86 8.17 14.42
CA ASP A 264 21.64 9.62 14.41
C ASP A 264 21.69 10.21 15.83
N ALA A 265 21.07 9.56 16.81
CA ALA A 265 21.07 10.03 18.20
C ALA A 265 22.47 10.00 18.84
N ASP A 266 23.25 8.95 18.60
CA ASP A 266 24.55 8.76 19.26
C ASP A 266 25.71 9.44 18.51
N TYR A 267 25.59 9.59 17.18
CA TYR A 267 26.71 10.02 16.33
C TYR A 267 26.40 11.20 15.39
N ALA A 268 25.15 11.73 15.43
CA ALA A 268 24.69 12.84 14.57
C ALA A 268 25.00 12.62 13.07
N ILE A 269 24.80 11.37 12.59
CA ILE A 269 25.19 10.96 11.22
C ILE A 269 24.50 11.84 10.17
N SER A 270 23.23 12.15 10.35
CA SER A 270 22.49 12.99 9.41
C SER A 270 23.09 14.39 9.27
N GLU A 271 23.67 14.96 10.32
CA GLU A 271 24.33 16.25 10.29
C GLU A 271 25.68 16.22 9.55
N CYS A 272 26.32 15.02 9.49
CA CYS A 272 27.62 14.83 8.85
C CYS A 272 27.51 14.53 7.35
N LEU A 273 26.33 14.14 6.84
CA LEU A 273 26.17 13.69 5.47
C LEU A 273 26.62 14.71 4.41
N ASP A 274 26.33 15.99 4.61
CA ASP A 274 26.76 17.06 3.68
C ASP A 274 28.27 17.16 3.63
N CYS A 275 28.94 17.10 4.79
CA CYS A 275 30.41 17.14 4.87
C CYS A 275 31.03 15.90 4.19
N TRP A 276 30.50 14.71 4.46
CA TRP A 276 30.97 13.48 3.84
C TRP A 276 30.72 13.46 2.31
N ALA A 277 29.60 14.02 1.85
CA ALA A 277 29.33 14.16 0.43
C ALA A 277 30.38 15.07 -0.26
N GLU A 278 30.84 16.14 0.41
CA GLU A 278 31.90 16.99 -0.12
C GLU A 278 33.26 16.29 -0.17
N GLU A 279 33.63 15.49 0.85
CA GLU A 279 34.85 14.65 0.83
C GLU A 279 34.82 13.64 -0.33
N VAL A 280 33.66 13.06 -0.63
CA VAL A 280 33.49 12.15 -1.76
C VAL A 280 33.58 12.91 -3.10
N TYR A 281 32.91 14.07 -3.19
CA TYR A 281 32.89 14.89 -4.40
C TYR A 281 34.30 15.40 -4.76
N SER A 282 35.05 15.86 -3.75
CA SER A 282 36.45 16.30 -3.90
C SER A 282 37.44 15.15 -4.13
N ARG A 283 36.97 13.88 -4.02
CA ARG A 283 37.77 12.65 -4.15
C ARG A 283 38.88 12.51 -3.09
N GLU A 284 38.71 13.14 -1.96
CA GLU A 284 39.60 12.97 -0.80
C GLU A 284 39.45 11.58 -0.18
N LYS A 285 38.20 11.08 -0.13
CA LYS A 285 37.87 9.72 0.33
C LYS A 285 36.78 9.09 -0.52
N ASP A 286 36.82 7.78 -0.65
CA ASP A 286 35.75 7.01 -1.24
C ASP A 286 34.60 6.78 -0.24
N PRO A 287 33.37 6.52 -0.69
CA PRO A 287 32.20 6.33 0.19
C PRO A 287 32.36 5.20 1.21
N TYR A 288 33.03 4.11 0.83
CA TYR A 288 33.21 2.94 1.72
C TYR A 288 34.16 3.27 2.86
N THR A 289 35.26 3.98 2.59
CA THR A 289 36.21 4.45 3.60
C THR A 289 35.51 5.38 4.61
N ILE A 290 34.72 6.33 4.14
CA ILE A 290 33.96 7.24 5.03
C ILE A 290 33.03 6.46 5.96
N ILE A 291 32.22 5.55 5.42
CA ILE A 291 31.29 4.74 6.23
C ILE A 291 32.05 3.88 7.22
N HIS A 292 33.14 3.23 6.78
CA HIS A 292 33.94 2.38 7.66
C HIS A 292 34.55 3.18 8.84
N GLU A 293 35.12 4.34 8.57
CA GLU A 293 35.77 5.17 9.58
C GLU A 293 34.79 5.81 10.56
N ASN A 294 33.66 6.32 10.06
CA ASN A 294 32.76 7.14 10.84
C ASN A 294 31.57 6.39 11.44
N VAL A 295 31.23 5.22 10.89
CA VAL A 295 30.10 4.40 11.35
C VAL A 295 30.57 3.06 11.89
N VAL A 296 31.19 2.22 11.03
CA VAL A 296 31.53 0.83 11.39
C VAL A 296 32.50 0.77 12.57
N LYS A 297 33.60 1.54 12.55
CA LYS A 297 34.58 1.58 13.66
C LYS A 297 33.95 2.03 14.97
N LYS A 298 33.04 3.01 14.94
CA LYS A 298 32.35 3.48 16.16
C LYS A 298 31.44 2.44 16.76
N LEU A 299 30.73 1.67 15.92
CA LEU A 299 29.88 0.56 16.37
C LEU A 299 30.68 -0.61 16.97
N THR A 300 31.86 -0.92 16.41
CA THR A 300 32.70 -2.03 16.90
C THR A 300 33.53 -1.69 18.13
N VAL A 301 33.82 -0.40 18.39
CA VAL A 301 34.58 0.05 19.57
C VAL A 301 33.68 0.24 20.80
N GLY A 302 32.37 0.46 20.60
CA GLY A 302 31.37 0.64 21.68
C GLY A 302 31.08 -0.63 22.52
N GLU A 303 31.55 -1.82 22.12
CA GLU A 303 31.41 -3.07 22.91
C GLU A 303 32.45 -3.25 24.03
N ALA A 304 33.32 -2.26 24.27
CA ALA A 304 34.46 -2.37 25.20
C ALA A 304 34.37 -1.46 26.44
N THR A 305 33.11 -1.06 26.84
CA THR A 305 32.95 -0.37 28.13
C THR A 305 31.74 -0.97 28.92
#